data_8344ccfb5954302e13a4a8532d910a89
#
_entry.id   8344ccfb5954302e13a4a8532d910a89
#
_cell.length_a   1.000
_cell.length_b   1.000
_cell.length_c   1.000
_cell.angle_alpha   90.00
_cell.angle_beta   90.00
_cell.angle_gamma   90.00
#
_symmetry.space_group_name_H-M   'P 1'
#
loop_
_entity.id
_entity.type
_entity.pdbx_description
1 polymer ?
#
loop_
_entity_poly.entity_id
_entity_poly.type
_entity_poly.pdbx_seq_one_letter_code
_entity_poly.pdbx_strand_id
1 'polypeptide(L)'
;MLTSLIMCLMTTDPSASPTSPAAPAGRYAHGHHESVLRAHSGRTAENSAAYLLPRLRPDARVLDVGCGAGTITVGLADRVPDGEVVGIDAAAEVIDQARGTAGAGRENLRFETGDVYRLGFADQSFDVVHAHQVLQHLTDPVAALREMRRVCRADGLVAVRDADYAAMTWYPESAGLTQWQAVYRAVARSVGGEPDAARHLPAWARAAGFSRIEPSAGAWCFATPQARQSWGETWAERITRSRVAELAISAGLADQSDLERIAAAWRDWSAEPDAVFYVLHGELLCTP
;
A
#
# COMPACT_ATOMS: atom_id res chain seq x y z
N MET A 1 62.64 26.75 -30.13
CA MET A 1 61.96 27.97 -29.68
C MET A 1 60.97 27.59 -28.60
N LEU A 2 61.25 28.06 -27.40
CA LEU A 2 60.45 27.84 -26.19
C LEU A 2 59.10 28.51 -26.30
N THR A 3 58.03 27.84 -25.84
CA THR A 3 56.87 28.55 -25.32
C THR A 3 56.30 27.83 -24.09
N SER A 4 56.26 28.56 -23.02
CA SER A 4 55.96 28.23 -21.64
C SER A 4 54.53 27.81 -21.44
N LEU A 5 54.26 26.72 -20.67
CA LEU A 5 52.94 26.29 -20.24
C LEU A 5 52.73 26.75 -18.80
N ILE A 6 51.83 27.66 -18.58
CA ILE A 6 51.39 28.10 -17.25
C ILE A 6 50.38 27.09 -16.71
N MET A 7 50.75 26.43 -15.61
CA MET A 7 49.92 25.48 -14.87
C MET A 7 49.08 26.28 -13.85
N CYS A 8 47.78 26.35 -14.08
CA CYS A 8 46.82 26.89 -13.11
C CYS A 8 46.37 25.77 -12.18
N LEU A 9 46.82 25.79 -10.94
CA LEU A 9 46.36 24.90 -9.88
C LEU A 9 44.97 25.35 -9.41
N MET A 10 43.92 24.61 -9.74
CA MET A 10 42.63 24.72 -9.08
C MET A 10 42.59 23.73 -7.91
N THR A 11 42.55 24.28 -6.72
CA THR A 11 42.27 23.58 -5.47
C THR A 11 40.81 23.10 -5.46
N THR A 12 40.63 21.79 -5.50
CA THR A 12 39.30 21.19 -5.30
C THR A 12 39.09 20.98 -3.80
N ASP A 13 37.99 21.57 -3.28
CA ASP A 13 37.48 21.39 -1.92
C ASP A 13 36.90 19.97 -1.79
N PRO A 14 37.30 19.11 -0.84
CA PRO A 14 36.84 17.72 -0.72
C PRO A 14 35.59 17.54 0.14
N SER A 15 34.83 18.57 0.44
CA SER A 15 33.69 18.49 1.38
C SER A 15 32.29 18.38 0.78
N ALA A 16 32.13 18.25 -0.54
CA ALA A 16 30.82 18.04 -1.14
C ALA A 16 30.50 16.54 -1.27
N SER A 17 29.77 15.99 -0.30
CA SER A 17 29.14 14.67 -0.43
C SER A 17 28.12 14.71 -1.57
N PRO A 18 28.12 13.73 -2.49
CA PRO A 18 27.11 13.68 -3.53
C PRO A 18 25.74 13.40 -2.91
N THR A 19 24.82 14.34 -3.00
CA THR A 19 23.39 14.11 -2.77
C THR A 19 22.91 13.11 -3.81
N SER A 20 22.64 11.87 -3.36
CA SER A 20 21.99 10.86 -4.20
C SER A 20 20.64 11.43 -4.69
N PRO A 21 20.30 11.33 -5.99
CA PRO A 21 19.01 11.77 -6.46
C PRO A 21 17.92 10.96 -5.77
N ALA A 22 16.91 11.64 -5.21
CA ALA A 22 15.73 11.01 -4.64
C ALA A 22 15.11 10.08 -5.69
N ALA A 23 14.87 8.82 -5.31
CA ALA A 23 14.15 7.87 -6.16
C ALA A 23 12.79 8.47 -6.53
N PRO A 24 12.37 8.40 -7.81
CA PRO A 24 11.07 8.93 -8.20
C PRO A 24 9.97 8.20 -7.43
N ALA A 25 9.08 8.96 -6.79
CA ALA A 25 7.90 8.42 -6.12
C ALA A 25 7.16 7.46 -7.06
N GLY A 26 6.99 6.21 -6.64
CA GLY A 26 6.32 5.18 -7.44
C GLY A 26 4.95 5.67 -7.89
N ARG A 27 4.64 5.54 -9.18
CA ARG A 27 3.34 5.96 -9.71
C ARG A 27 2.29 4.94 -9.30
N TYR A 28 1.40 5.30 -8.36
CA TYR A 28 0.31 4.44 -7.91
C TYR A 28 -0.55 3.93 -9.08
N ALA A 29 -0.57 2.61 -9.29
CA ALA A 29 -1.17 1.99 -10.48
C ALA A 29 -2.69 2.18 -10.57
N HIS A 30 -3.40 2.26 -9.44
CA HIS A 30 -4.86 2.40 -9.42
C HIS A 30 -5.36 3.82 -9.68
N GLY A 31 -4.54 4.87 -9.44
CA GLY A 31 -5.03 6.26 -9.41
C GLY A 31 -6.06 6.50 -8.29
N HIS A 32 -6.73 7.64 -8.32
CA HIS A 32 -7.74 8.04 -7.32
C HIS A 32 -9.18 8.00 -7.88
N HIS A 33 -9.47 7.08 -8.81
CA HIS A 33 -10.81 6.92 -9.36
C HIS A 33 -11.82 6.52 -8.25
N GLU A 34 -13.08 6.94 -8.36
CA GLU A 34 -14.13 6.65 -7.36
C GLU A 34 -14.29 5.17 -7.02
N SER A 35 -14.10 4.26 -8.00
CA SER A 35 -14.14 2.80 -7.75
C SER A 35 -13.04 2.33 -6.81
N VAL A 36 -11.88 3.01 -6.79
CA VAL A 36 -10.80 2.75 -5.85
C VAL A 36 -11.18 3.21 -4.46
N LEU A 37 -11.75 4.41 -4.34
CA LEU A 37 -12.21 4.97 -3.07
C LEU A 37 -13.35 4.14 -2.46
N ARG A 38 -14.31 3.66 -3.28
CA ARG A 38 -15.38 2.75 -2.81
C ARG A 38 -14.83 1.42 -2.28
N ALA A 39 -13.84 0.83 -2.94
CA ALA A 39 -13.19 -0.39 -2.45
C ALA A 39 -12.46 -0.18 -1.10
N HIS A 40 -12.01 1.05 -0.84
CA HIS A 40 -11.35 1.39 0.41
C HIS A 40 -12.35 1.64 1.55
N SER A 41 -13.59 2.10 1.26
CA SER A 41 -14.61 2.39 2.28
C SER A 41 -15.07 1.16 3.09
N GLY A 42 -14.91 -0.04 2.54
CA GLY A 42 -15.22 -1.30 3.24
C GLY A 42 -14.10 -1.84 4.13
N ARG A 43 -12.94 -1.16 4.18
CA ARG A 43 -11.82 -1.56 5.03
C ARG A 43 -12.01 -0.99 6.42
N THR A 44 -11.85 -1.84 7.42
CA THR A 44 -11.88 -1.46 8.84
C THR A 44 -10.66 -2.01 9.55
N ALA A 45 -10.38 -1.55 10.75
CA ALA A 45 -9.30 -2.12 11.55
C ALA A 45 -9.52 -3.62 11.82
N GLU A 46 -10.79 -4.05 12.00
CA GLU A 46 -11.16 -5.44 12.27
C GLU A 46 -10.88 -6.37 11.08
N ASN A 47 -11.11 -5.94 9.83
CA ASN A 47 -10.89 -6.80 8.66
C ASN A 47 -9.53 -6.62 7.99
N SER A 48 -8.79 -5.56 8.36
CA SER A 48 -7.52 -5.20 7.70
C SER A 48 -6.32 -5.17 8.64
N ALA A 49 -6.53 -5.04 9.95
CA ALA A 49 -5.48 -5.00 10.97
C ALA A 49 -5.73 -5.93 12.17
N ALA A 50 -6.63 -6.93 12.02
CA ALA A 50 -7.01 -7.85 13.10
C ALA A 50 -5.79 -8.50 13.79
N TYR A 51 -4.74 -8.83 13.02
CA TYR A 51 -3.49 -9.41 13.53
C TYR A 51 -2.72 -8.47 14.48
N LEU A 52 -2.90 -7.14 14.32
CA LEU A 52 -2.28 -6.09 15.14
C LEU A 52 -3.11 -5.73 16.38
N LEU A 53 -4.45 -5.70 16.27
CA LEU A 53 -5.33 -5.14 17.30
C LEU A 53 -5.06 -5.66 18.72
N PRO A 54 -4.77 -6.98 18.96
CA PRO A 54 -4.47 -7.49 20.31
C PRO A 54 -3.15 -6.98 20.91
N ARG A 55 -2.32 -6.32 20.10
CA ARG A 55 -1.00 -5.81 20.50
C ARG A 55 -1.03 -4.30 20.81
N LEU A 56 -2.16 -3.63 20.53
CA LEU A 56 -2.31 -2.20 20.82
C LEU A 56 -2.58 -1.97 22.29
N ARG A 57 -1.78 -1.09 22.91
CA ARG A 57 -2.06 -0.56 24.25
C ARG A 57 -2.96 0.68 24.14
N PRO A 58 -3.85 0.95 25.11
CA PRO A 58 -4.75 2.11 25.05
C PRO A 58 -4.02 3.46 24.98
N ASP A 59 -2.79 3.55 25.45
CA ASP A 59 -1.93 4.73 25.49
C ASP A 59 -0.92 4.80 24.33
N ALA A 60 -1.01 3.86 23.36
CA ALA A 60 -0.02 3.76 22.30
C ALA A 60 -0.06 4.95 21.33
N ARG A 61 1.11 5.37 20.87
CA ARG A 61 1.28 6.30 19.77
C ARG A 61 1.47 5.53 18.46
N VAL A 62 0.52 5.67 17.54
CA VAL A 62 0.44 4.87 16.30
C VAL A 62 0.64 5.76 15.08
N LEU A 63 1.47 5.30 14.13
CA LEU A 63 1.57 5.86 12.77
C LEU A 63 0.93 4.89 11.78
N ASP A 64 -0.04 5.37 11.01
CA ASP A 64 -0.66 4.61 9.90
C ASP A 64 -0.18 5.16 8.56
N VAL A 65 0.70 4.42 7.90
CA VAL A 65 1.38 4.81 6.65
C VAL A 65 0.55 4.37 5.45
N GLY A 66 0.25 5.30 4.53
CA GLY A 66 -0.64 5.06 3.40
C GLY A 66 -2.09 4.89 3.86
N CYS A 67 -2.52 5.77 4.77
CA CYS A 67 -3.82 5.68 5.47
C CYS A 67 -5.03 5.80 4.53
N GLY A 68 -4.84 6.32 3.30
CA GLY A 68 -5.93 6.54 2.37
C GLY A 68 -7.02 7.43 2.96
N ALA A 69 -8.28 7.07 2.78
CA ALA A 69 -9.43 7.78 3.34
C ALA A 69 -9.60 7.66 4.87
N GLY A 70 -8.67 7.00 5.57
CA GLY A 70 -8.61 6.93 7.03
C GLY A 70 -9.54 5.92 7.70
N THR A 71 -10.18 5.03 6.95
CA THR A 71 -11.17 4.08 7.51
C THR A 71 -10.56 3.07 8.47
N ILE A 72 -9.34 2.57 8.19
CA ILE A 72 -8.59 1.71 9.11
C ILE A 72 -8.06 2.57 10.28
N THR A 73 -7.53 3.75 9.97
CA THR A 73 -6.91 4.68 10.94
C THR A 73 -7.88 5.07 12.06
N VAL A 74 -9.17 5.29 11.71
CA VAL A 74 -10.25 5.54 12.71
C VAL A 74 -10.37 4.37 13.68
N GLY A 75 -10.44 3.14 13.17
CA GLY A 75 -10.54 1.96 14.03
C GLY A 75 -9.30 1.73 14.90
N LEU A 76 -8.11 2.16 14.43
CA LEU A 76 -6.91 2.18 15.27
C LEU A 76 -7.03 3.23 16.38
N ALA A 77 -7.57 4.43 16.07
CA ALA A 77 -7.78 5.49 17.06
C ALA A 77 -8.80 5.09 18.15
N ASP A 78 -9.82 4.31 17.79
CA ASP A 78 -10.79 3.76 18.74
C ASP A 78 -10.13 2.75 19.73
N ARG A 79 -9.00 2.14 19.36
CA ARG A 79 -8.27 1.17 20.20
C ARG A 79 -7.23 1.81 21.12
N VAL A 80 -6.89 3.07 20.87
CA VAL A 80 -5.90 3.83 21.65
C VAL A 80 -6.50 5.13 22.17
N PRO A 81 -7.55 5.08 23.01
CA PRO A 81 -8.28 6.26 23.45
C PRO A 81 -7.43 7.23 24.30
N ASP A 82 -6.40 6.73 24.98
CA ASP A 82 -5.47 7.51 25.81
C ASP A 82 -4.16 7.84 25.05
N GLY A 83 -4.04 7.41 23.80
CA GLY A 83 -2.87 7.57 22.94
C GLY A 83 -3.11 8.57 21.81
N GLU A 84 -2.39 8.39 20.70
CA GLU A 84 -2.49 9.24 19.51
C GLU A 84 -2.32 8.40 18.23
N VAL A 85 -3.12 8.68 17.21
CA VAL A 85 -2.94 8.10 15.86
C VAL A 85 -2.67 9.20 14.85
N VAL A 86 -1.63 8.99 14.05
CA VAL A 86 -1.28 9.84 12.90
C VAL A 86 -1.43 9.02 11.64
N GLY A 87 -2.35 9.41 10.76
CA GLY A 87 -2.45 8.84 9.40
C GLY A 87 -1.67 9.69 8.41
N ILE A 88 -0.84 9.06 7.58
CA ILE A 88 -0.16 9.75 6.48
C ILE A 88 -0.47 9.10 5.14
N ASP A 89 -0.56 9.93 4.10
CA ASP A 89 -0.64 9.52 2.70
C ASP A 89 0.13 10.51 1.82
N ALA A 90 0.62 10.05 0.67
CA ALA A 90 1.34 10.92 -0.27
C ALA A 90 0.40 11.86 -1.05
N ALA A 91 -0.89 11.50 -1.18
CA ALA A 91 -1.90 12.25 -1.92
C ALA A 91 -2.61 13.26 -1.02
N ALA A 92 -2.37 14.55 -1.25
CA ALA A 92 -2.96 15.64 -0.46
C ALA A 92 -4.50 15.62 -0.49
N GLU A 93 -5.10 15.34 -1.67
CA GLU A 93 -6.55 15.29 -1.84
C GLU A 93 -7.19 14.18 -0.99
N VAL A 94 -6.50 13.04 -0.85
CA VAL A 94 -6.96 11.91 -0.01
C VAL A 94 -6.89 12.28 1.47
N ILE A 95 -5.84 12.99 1.88
CA ILE A 95 -5.69 13.51 3.24
C ILE A 95 -6.76 14.55 3.58
N ASP A 96 -7.08 15.45 2.66
CA ASP A 96 -8.14 16.44 2.88
C ASP A 96 -9.51 15.76 3.03
N GLN A 97 -9.79 14.71 2.24
CA GLN A 97 -10.97 13.88 2.42
C GLN A 97 -10.99 13.18 3.79
N ALA A 98 -9.87 12.56 4.20
CA ALA A 98 -9.75 11.87 5.47
C ALA A 98 -9.99 12.82 6.66
N ARG A 99 -9.47 14.04 6.61
CA ARG A 99 -9.71 15.09 7.62
C ARG A 99 -11.19 15.45 7.74
N GLY A 100 -11.86 15.62 6.59
CA GLY A 100 -13.27 16.02 6.54
C GLY A 100 -14.27 14.92 6.94
N THR A 101 -13.86 13.66 6.85
CA THR A 101 -14.73 12.50 7.14
C THR A 101 -14.28 11.73 8.38
N ALA A 102 -13.17 11.03 8.29
CA ALA A 102 -12.68 10.12 9.32
C ALA A 102 -12.12 10.87 10.56
N GLY A 103 -11.48 12.03 10.36
CA GLY A 103 -10.86 12.83 11.42
C GLY A 103 -11.84 13.72 12.19
N ALA A 104 -13.07 13.92 11.69
CA ALA A 104 -14.00 14.88 12.25
C ALA A 104 -14.37 14.55 13.71
N GLY A 105 -14.10 15.50 14.62
CA GLY A 105 -14.48 15.40 16.05
C GLY A 105 -13.62 14.45 16.90
N ARG A 106 -12.45 14.00 16.42
CA ARG A 106 -11.54 13.11 17.14
C ARG A 106 -10.29 13.88 17.59
N GLU A 107 -10.06 13.94 18.91
CA GLU A 107 -8.90 14.65 19.49
C GLU A 107 -7.61 13.83 19.39
N ASN A 108 -7.71 12.48 19.39
CA ASN A 108 -6.56 11.56 19.35
C ASN A 108 -6.19 11.13 17.92
N LEU A 109 -6.74 11.79 16.88
CA LEU A 109 -6.51 11.40 15.48
C LEU A 109 -6.19 12.62 14.61
N ARG A 110 -5.10 12.56 13.86
CA ARG A 110 -4.77 13.56 12.84
C ARG A 110 -4.28 12.92 11.54
N PHE A 111 -4.41 13.67 10.44
CA PHE A 111 -3.98 13.25 9.12
C PHE A 111 -3.01 14.27 8.52
N GLU A 112 -1.91 13.78 7.93
CA GLU A 112 -0.85 14.61 7.36
C GLU A 112 -0.41 14.05 6.00
N THR A 113 -0.04 14.92 5.07
CA THR A 113 0.63 14.49 3.83
C THR A 113 2.06 14.08 4.16
N GLY A 114 2.50 12.92 3.68
CA GLY A 114 3.84 12.41 3.97
C GLY A 114 4.35 11.43 2.93
N ASP A 115 5.69 11.33 2.85
CA ASP A 115 6.40 10.38 2.00
C ASP A 115 6.94 9.23 2.86
N VAL A 116 6.58 7.99 2.52
CA VAL A 116 7.02 6.79 3.23
C VAL A 116 8.53 6.56 3.18
N TYR A 117 9.20 7.10 2.16
CA TYR A 117 10.65 7.03 2.05
C TYR A 117 11.40 8.07 2.89
N ARG A 118 10.66 9.07 3.41
CA ARG A 118 11.19 10.17 4.21
C ARG A 118 10.15 10.66 5.20
N LEU A 119 9.90 9.86 6.22
CA LEU A 119 8.94 10.20 7.27
C LEU A 119 9.42 11.42 8.08
N GLY A 120 8.60 12.46 8.14
CA GLY A 120 8.90 13.73 8.82
C GLY A 120 8.88 13.66 10.35
N PHE A 121 9.13 12.48 10.94
CA PHE A 121 9.10 12.23 12.37
C PHE A 121 10.49 11.90 12.91
N ALA A 122 10.72 12.20 14.18
CA ALA A 122 11.95 11.85 14.87
C ALA A 122 12.10 10.32 14.99
N ASP A 123 13.34 9.86 15.15
CA ASP A 123 13.63 8.45 15.45
C ASP A 123 12.88 8.03 16.72
N GLN A 124 12.39 6.78 16.74
CA GLN A 124 11.75 6.17 17.89
C GLN A 124 10.57 6.99 18.48
N SER A 125 9.76 7.62 17.63
CA SER A 125 8.65 8.48 18.03
C SER A 125 7.29 7.79 18.12
N PHE A 126 7.18 6.54 17.64
CA PHE A 126 5.94 5.76 17.66
C PHE A 126 6.11 4.40 18.35
N ASP A 127 5.09 3.98 19.08
CA ASP A 127 5.02 2.64 19.67
C ASP A 127 4.65 1.60 18.60
N VAL A 128 3.81 2.00 17.63
CA VAL A 128 3.38 1.14 16.51
C VAL A 128 3.44 1.93 15.21
N VAL A 129 3.98 1.30 14.16
CA VAL A 129 3.94 1.80 12.78
C VAL A 129 3.22 0.77 11.92
N HIS A 130 2.09 1.15 11.36
CA HIS A 130 1.23 0.27 10.56
C HIS A 130 1.25 0.67 9.08
N ALA A 131 1.09 -0.31 8.19
CA ALA A 131 0.80 -0.09 6.77
C ALA A 131 -0.05 -1.24 6.21
N HIS A 132 -1.10 -0.90 5.47
CA HIS A 132 -2.00 -1.86 4.83
C HIS A 132 -2.08 -1.65 3.33
N GLN A 133 -1.62 -2.63 2.55
CA GLN A 133 -1.57 -2.58 1.09
C GLN A 133 -0.80 -1.35 0.56
N VAL A 134 0.38 -1.10 1.10
CA VAL A 134 1.26 0.00 0.72
C VAL A 134 2.50 -0.52 0.01
N LEU A 135 3.19 -1.50 0.60
CA LEU A 135 4.49 -1.98 0.11
C LEU A 135 4.39 -2.55 -1.31
N GLN A 136 3.26 -3.15 -1.65
CA GLN A 136 2.97 -3.66 -3.00
C GLN A 136 3.01 -2.59 -4.11
N HIS A 137 2.90 -1.31 -3.76
CA HIS A 137 2.88 -0.20 -4.71
C HIS A 137 4.22 0.53 -4.80
N LEU A 138 5.18 0.19 -3.95
CA LEU A 138 6.45 0.90 -3.83
C LEU A 138 7.52 0.30 -4.73
N THR A 139 8.38 1.16 -5.26
CA THR A 139 9.55 0.74 -6.05
C THR A 139 10.69 0.22 -5.18
N ASP A 140 10.78 0.67 -3.92
CA ASP A 140 11.75 0.19 -2.92
C ASP A 140 11.06 -0.06 -1.57
N PRO A 141 10.35 -1.19 -1.40
CA PRO A 141 9.68 -1.52 -0.16
C PRO A 141 10.66 -1.70 1.02
N VAL A 142 11.92 -2.04 0.75
CA VAL A 142 12.94 -2.19 1.80
C VAL A 142 13.34 -0.83 2.36
N ALA A 143 13.48 0.20 1.51
CA ALA A 143 13.76 1.57 1.98
C ALA A 143 12.59 2.11 2.83
N ALA A 144 11.34 1.88 2.40
CA ALA A 144 10.16 2.24 3.19
C ALA A 144 10.13 1.55 4.56
N LEU A 145 10.42 0.24 4.60
CA LEU A 145 10.49 -0.51 5.84
C LEU A 145 11.62 -0.02 6.77
N ARG A 146 12.76 0.45 6.23
CA ARG A 146 13.82 1.08 7.04
C ARG A 146 13.36 2.38 7.68
N GLU A 147 12.61 3.23 6.95
CA GLU A 147 12.03 4.45 7.50
C GLU A 147 10.97 4.16 8.57
N MET A 148 10.08 3.19 8.32
CA MET A 148 9.11 2.73 9.31
C MET A 148 9.81 2.22 10.58
N ARG A 149 10.90 1.44 10.42
CA ARG A 149 11.74 0.96 11.52
C ARG A 149 12.41 2.11 12.28
N ARG A 150 12.93 3.13 11.58
CA ARG A 150 13.59 4.29 12.18
C ARG A 150 12.66 5.05 13.13
N VAL A 151 11.44 5.32 12.70
CA VAL A 151 10.47 6.08 13.52
C VAL A 151 9.79 5.24 14.59
N CYS A 152 9.86 3.91 14.50
CA CYS A 152 9.36 2.99 15.51
C CYS A 152 10.34 2.87 16.68
N ARG A 153 9.82 2.82 17.91
CA ARG A 153 10.63 2.60 19.13
C ARG A 153 11.31 1.23 19.08
N ALA A 154 12.43 1.09 19.77
CA ALA A 154 13.18 -0.17 19.81
C ALA A 154 12.38 -1.35 20.40
N ASP A 155 11.45 -1.07 21.31
CA ASP A 155 10.51 -2.01 21.92
C ASP A 155 9.11 -2.00 21.26
N GLY A 156 8.97 -1.23 20.18
CA GLY A 156 7.72 -1.06 19.44
C GLY A 156 7.49 -2.15 18.39
N LEU A 157 6.45 -1.94 17.58
CA LEU A 157 6.04 -2.86 16.50
C LEU A 157 5.89 -2.14 15.17
N VAL A 158 6.45 -2.71 14.11
CA VAL A 158 6.07 -2.39 12.72
C VAL A 158 5.15 -3.51 12.23
N ALA A 159 3.93 -3.15 11.83
CA ALA A 159 2.89 -4.07 11.39
C ALA A 159 2.53 -3.79 9.94
N VAL A 160 2.74 -4.76 9.05
CA VAL A 160 2.45 -4.61 7.62
C VAL A 160 1.58 -5.74 7.11
N ARG A 161 0.68 -5.41 6.17
CA ARG A 161 -0.21 -6.35 5.51
C ARG A 161 -0.37 -5.98 4.04
N ASP A 162 0.01 -6.88 3.14
CA ASP A 162 -0.13 -6.69 1.70
C ASP A 162 -0.75 -7.91 1.02
N ALA A 163 -1.35 -7.70 -0.16
CA ALA A 163 -1.99 -8.76 -0.92
C ALA A 163 -0.98 -9.62 -1.70
N ASP A 164 -1.40 -10.83 -2.04
CA ASP A 164 -0.72 -11.70 -2.99
C ASP A 164 -1.67 -12.00 -4.16
N TYR A 165 -1.54 -11.24 -5.24
CA TYR A 165 -2.43 -11.39 -6.38
C TYR A 165 -2.29 -12.74 -7.08
N ALA A 166 -1.10 -13.35 -7.09
CA ALA A 166 -0.91 -14.68 -7.66
C ALA A 166 -1.58 -15.79 -6.83
N ALA A 167 -1.83 -15.55 -5.55
CA ALA A 167 -2.48 -16.49 -4.65
C ALA A 167 -3.99 -16.22 -4.48
N MET A 168 -4.55 -15.19 -5.15
CA MET A 168 -5.99 -15.02 -5.19
C MET A 168 -6.64 -16.18 -5.92
N THR A 169 -7.77 -16.63 -5.41
CA THR A 169 -8.52 -17.76 -5.98
C THR A 169 -10.01 -17.47 -5.97
N TRP A 170 -10.72 -18.09 -6.90
CA TRP A 170 -12.16 -17.89 -7.08
C TRP A 170 -12.84 -19.15 -7.60
N TYR A 171 -14.15 -19.20 -7.40
CA TYR A 171 -15.06 -20.17 -7.98
C TYR A 171 -16.31 -19.42 -8.50
N PRO A 172 -16.91 -19.81 -9.63
CA PRO A 172 -16.43 -20.81 -10.59
C PRO A 172 -15.16 -20.36 -11.33
N GLU A 173 -14.48 -21.30 -12.00
CA GLU A 173 -13.38 -20.97 -12.88
C GLU A 173 -13.84 -20.01 -13.97
N SER A 174 -13.02 -19.00 -14.27
CA SER A 174 -13.32 -17.98 -15.27
C SER A 174 -12.06 -17.60 -16.04
N ALA A 175 -12.07 -17.83 -17.34
CA ALA A 175 -10.97 -17.41 -18.21
C ALA A 175 -10.76 -15.89 -18.18
N GLY A 176 -11.86 -15.09 -18.04
CA GLY A 176 -11.78 -13.64 -17.95
C GLY A 176 -11.14 -13.17 -16.62
N LEU A 177 -11.42 -13.83 -15.51
CA LEU A 177 -10.75 -13.53 -14.23
C LEU A 177 -9.27 -13.94 -14.26
N THR A 178 -8.93 -15.04 -14.93
CA THR A 178 -7.54 -15.45 -15.15
C THR A 178 -6.79 -14.40 -15.98
N GLN A 179 -7.43 -13.90 -17.07
CA GLN A 179 -6.88 -12.82 -17.88
C GLN A 179 -6.73 -11.51 -17.07
N TRP A 180 -7.75 -11.15 -16.29
CA TRP A 180 -7.69 -10.01 -15.36
C TRP A 180 -6.46 -10.08 -14.44
N GLN A 181 -6.24 -11.21 -13.79
CA GLN A 181 -5.13 -11.39 -12.86
C GLN A 181 -3.78 -11.21 -13.58
N ALA A 182 -3.63 -11.78 -14.79
CA ALA A 182 -2.42 -11.65 -15.60
C ALA A 182 -2.16 -10.19 -16.01
N VAL A 183 -3.19 -9.49 -16.53
CA VAL A 183 -3.10 -8.08 -16.96
C VAL A 183 -2.78 -7.18 -15.77
N TYR A 184 -3.52 -7.30 -14.67
CA TYR A 184 -3.27 -6.47 -13.49
C TYR A 184 -1.85 -6.62 -12.94
N ARG A 185 -1.37 -7.86 -12.81
CA ARG A 185 -0.02 -8.14 -12.32
C ARG A 185 1.06 -7.55 -13.25
N ALA A 186 0.87 -7.66 -14.56
CA ALA A 186 1.78 -7.06 -15.53
C ALA A 186 1.78 -5.52 -15.44
N VAL A 187 0.60 -4.89 -15.34
CA VAL A 187 0.45 -3.43 -15.16
C VAL A 187 1.13 -2.97 -13.86
N ALA A 188 0.89 -3.64 -12.75
CA ALA A 188 1.50 -3.25 -11.47
C ALA A 188 3.03 -3.28 -11.54
N ARG A 189 3.61 -4.32 -12.16
CA ARG A 189 5.06 -4.44 -12.36
C ARG A 189 5.61 -3.40 -13.33
N SER A 190 4.87 -3.02 -14.35
CA SER A 190 5.33 -2.01 -15.34
C SER A 190 5.55 -0.62 -14.72
N VAL A 191 4.93 -0.34 -13.56
CA VAL A 191 5.11 0.91 -12.80
C VAL A 191 5.98 0.73 -11.55
N GLY A 192 6.66 -0.42 -11.41
CA GLY A 192 7.62 -0.70 -10.35
C GLY A 192 7.02 -1.26 -9.06
N GLY A 193 5.73 -1.61 -9.04
CA GLY A 193 5.10 -2.30 -7.90
C GLY A 193 5.31 -3.82 -7.93
N GLU A 194 5.08 -4.48 -6.81
CA GLU A 194 5.04 -5.95 -6.71
C GLU A 194 3.64 -6.40 -6.26
N PRO A 195 2.79 -6.84 -7.18
CA PRO A 195 1.42 -7.26 -6.85
C PRO A 195 1.35 -8.51 -5.97
N ASP A 196 2.41 -9.31 -5.94
CA ASP A 196 2.49 -10.53 -5.13
C ASP A 196 3.30 -10.26 -3.83
N ALA A 197 3.19 -9.05 -3.28
CA ALA A 197 4.02 -8.53 -2.18
C ALA A 197 3.98 -9.39 -0.93
N ALA A 198 2.83 -10.00 -0.61
CA ALA A 198 2.65 -10.78 0.61
C ALA A 198 3.75 -11.83 0.82
N ARG A 199 4.11 -12.57 -0.23
CA ARG A 199 5.16 -13.60 -0.17
C ARG A 199 6.57 -13.04 0.03
N HIS A 200 6.78 -11.76 -0.29
CA HIS A 200 8.06 -11.09 -0.18
C HIS A 200 8.27 -10.39 1.17
N LEU A 201 7.20 -10.11 1.91
CA LEU A 201 7.25 -9.34 3.16
C LEU A 201 8.33 -9.83 4.15
N PRO A 202 8.48 -11.16 4.45
CA PRO A 202 9.50 -11.62 5.38
C PRO A 202 10.93 -11.37 4.89
N ALA A 203 11.15 -11.45 3.57
CA ALA A 203 12.47 -11.18 2.97
C ALA A 203 12.80 -9.68 3.02
N TRP A 204 11.83 -8.83 2.70
CA TRP A 204 11.99 -7.38 2.78
C TRP A 204 12.24 -6.89 4.20
N ALA A 205 11.51 -7.44 5.19
CA ALA A 205 11.72 -7.11 6.60
C ALA A 205 13.14 -7.49 7.07
N ARG A 206 13.65 -8.67 6.69
CA ARG A 206 15.03 -9.07 6.98
C ARG A 206 16.04 -8.10 6.34
N ALA A 207 15.84 -7.75 5.08
CA ALA A 207 16.71 -6.80 4.37
C ALA A 207 16.64 -5.38 4.95
N ALA A 208 15.53 -5.00 5.58
CA ALA A 208 15.38 -3.75 6.30
C ALA A 208 16.02 -3.76 7.71
N GLY A 209 16.48 -4.92 8.18
CA GLY A 209 17.22 -5.08 9.43
C GLY A 209 16.36 -5.28 10.68
N PHE A 210 15.13 -5.76 10.54
CA PHE A 210 14.31 -6.14 11.70
C PHE A 210 14.90 -7.35 12.42
N SER A 211 14.91 -7.30 13.75
CA SER A 211 15.50 -8.32 14.61
C SER A 211 14.56 -9.51 14.84
N ARG A 212 13.26 -9.25 14.91
CA ARG A 212 12.21 -10.25 15.11
C ARG A 212 11.09 -10.05 14.07
N ILE A 213 10.71 -11.13 13.40
CA ILE A 213 9.70 -11.13 12.36
C ILE A 213 8.71 -12.26 12.63
N GLU A 214 7.46 -11.91 12.90
CA GLU A 214 6.36 -12.85 13.17
C GLU A 214 5.40 -12.83 11.97
N PRO A 215 5.51 -13.78 11.03
CA PRO A 215 4.61 -13.84 9.87
C PRO A 215 3.29 -14.51 10.24
N SER A 216 2.20 -14.00 9.66
CA SER A 216 0.88 -14.63 9.63
C SER A 216 0.22 -14.37 8.28
N ALA A 217 -1.01 -14.86 8.12
CA ALA A 217 -1.79 -14.62 6.91
C ALA A 217 -3.26 -14.50 7.27
N GLY A 218 -3.95 -13.66 6.49
CA GLY A 218 -5.39 -13.51 6.54
C GLY A 218 -5.99 -13.50 5.14
N ALA A 219 -7.29 -13.68 5.03
CA ALA A 219 -7.97 -13.59 3.75
C ALA A 219 -9.24 -12.76 3.85
N TRP A 220 -9.52 -11.96 2.81
CA TRP A 220 -10.87 -11.47 2.59
C TRP A 220 -11.65 -12.49 1.77
N CYS A 221 -12.93 -12.63 2.09
CA CYS A 221 -13.86 -13.53 1.42
C CYS A 221 -15.05 -12.76 0.88
N PHE A 222 -15.29 -12.84 -0.42
CA PHE A 222 -16.43 -12.24 -1.11
C PHE A 222 -17.37 -13.35 -1.58
N ALA A 223 -18.30 -13.76 -0.72
CA ALA A 223 -19.23 -14.87 -0.96
C ALA A 223 -20.71 -14.48 -0.80
N THR A 224 -21.03 -13.42 -0.04
CA THR A 224 -22.41 -12.94 0.04
C THR A 224 -22.83 -12.22 -1.24
N PRO A 225 -24.12 -12.19 -1.62
CA PRO A 225 -24.58 -11.51 -2.82
C PRO A 225 -24.10 -10.05 -2.89
N GLN A 226 -24.19 -9.30 -1.79
CA GLN A 226 -23.75 -7.91 -1.74
C GLN A 226 -22.21 -7.79 -1.91
N ALA A 227 -21.44 -8.68 -1.24
CA ALA A 227 -19.99 -8.64 -1.34
C ALA A 227 -19.53 -8.98 -2.75
N ARG A 228 -20.13 -10.00 -3.40
CA ARG A 228 -19.82 -10.38 -4.79
C ARG A 228 -20.13 -9.23 -5.75
N GLN A 229 -21.35 -8.66 -5.65
CA GLN A 229 -21.77 -7.56 -6.51
C GLN A 229 -20.84 -6.35 -6.37
N SER A 230 -20.55 -5.94 -5.13
CA SER A 230 -19.64 -4.81 -4.86
C SER A 230 -18.24 -5.06 -5.40
N TRP A 231 -17.69 -6.26 -5.20
CA TRP A 231 -16.35 -6.61 -5.64
C TRP A 231 -16.25 -6.73 -7.16
N GLY A 232 -17.23 -7.41 -7.79
CA GLY A 232 -17.30 -7.58 -9.24
C GLY A 232 -17.42 -6.23 -9.97
N GLU A 233 -18.36 -5.36 -9.52
CA GLU A 233 -18.50 -4.04 -10.15
C GLU A 233 -17.28 -3.15 -9.92
N THR A 234 -16.69 -3.19 -8.73
CA THR A 234 -15.45 -2.46 -8.46
C THR A 234 -14.34 -2.84 -9.45
N TRP A 235 -14.16 -4.13 -9.73
CA TRP A 235 -13.14 -4.56 -10.67
C TRP A 235 -13.53 -4.33 -12.13
N ALA A 236 -14.81 -4.50 -12.48
CA ALA A 236 -15.31 -4.18 -13.82
C ALA A 236 -15.08 -2.71 -14.18
N GLU A 237 -15.37 -1.77 -13.25
CA GLU A 237 -15.10 -0.35 -13.44
C GLU A 237 -13.59 -0.06 -13.46
N ARG A 238 -12.84 -0.64 -12.53
CA ARG A 238 -11.41 -0.38 -12.39
C ARG A 238 -10.64 -0.81 -13.63
N ILE A 239 -10.94 -1.99 -14.17
CA ILE A 239 -10.22 -2.51 -15.33
C ILE A 239 -10.53 -1.75 -16.62
N THR A 240 -11.64 -1.01 -16.69
CA THR A 240 -12.07 -0.27 -17.89
C THR A 240 -11.92 1.25 -17.79
N ARG A 241 -11.91 1.83 -16.57
CA ARG A 241 -12.04 3.29 -16.37
C ARG A 241 -10.96 3.91 -15.49
N SER A 242 -10.12 3.11 -14.85
CA SER A 242 -9.06 3.64 -14.00
C SER A 242 -7.74 3.72 -14.74
N ARG A 243 -6.73 4.27 -14.06
CA ARG A 243 -5.35 4.29 -14.57
C ARG A 243 -4.81 2.91 -14.96
N VAL A 244 -5.34 1.82 -14.37
CA VAL A 244 -4.98 0.44 -14.77
C VAL A 244 -5.33 0.20 -16.24
N ALA A 245 -6.50 0.67 -16.71
CA ALA A 245 -6.89 0.56 -18.10
C ALA A 245 -5.93 1.31 -19.04
N GLU A 246 -5.63 2.57 -18.71
CA GLU A 246 -4.72 3.42 -19.48
C GLU A 246 -3.31 2.78 -19.59
N LEU A 247 -2.80 2.27 -18.47
CA LEU A 247 -1.50 1.62 -18.42
C LEU A 247 -1.49 0.29 -19.19
N ALA A 248 -2.56 -0.51 -19.10
CA ALA A 248 -2.67 -1.77 -19.82
C ALA A 248 -2.62 -1.55 -21.34
N ILE A 249 -3.40 -0.56 -21.83
CA ILE A 249 -3.44 -0.22 -23.25
C ILE A 249 -2.11 0.38 -23.72
N SER A 250 -1.57 1.35 -23.00
CA SER A 250 -0.33 2.04 -23.37
C SER A 250 0.89 1.12 -23.37
N ALA A 251 0.91 0.10 -22.52
CA ALA A 251 1.95 -0.92 -22.46
C ALA A 251 1.72 -2.10 -23.43
N GLY A 252 0.62 -2.12 -24.20
CA GLY A 252 0.27 -3.22 -25.10
C GLY A 252 -0.04 -4.54 -24.38
N LEU A 253 -0.45 -4.48 -23.11
CA LEU A 253 -0.79 -5.65 -22.27
C LEU A 253 -2.23 -6.13 -22.51
N ALA A 254 -3.11 -5.24 -22.96
CA ALA A 254 -4.49 -5.51 -23.35
C ALA A 254 -4.98 -4.40 -24.28
N ASP A 255 -5.93 -4.70 -25.14
CA ASP A 255 -6.68 -3.69 -25.88
C ASP A 255 -8.02 -3.37 -25.19
N GLN A 256 -8.75 -2.38 -25.72
CA GLN A 256 -10.04 -1.96 -25.15
C GLN A 256 -11.05 -3.14 -25.11
N SER A 257 -11.06 -4.00 -26.13
CA SER A 257 -11.97 -5.14 -26.20
C SER A 257 -11.61 -6.23 -25.20
N ASP A 258 -10.32 -6.40 -24.89
CA ASP A 258 -9.86 -7.28 -23.81
C ASP A 258 -10.37 -6.80 -22.45
N LEU A 259 -10.23 -5.49 -22.16
CA LEU A 259 -10.66 -4.91 -20.89
C LEU A 259 -12.18 -4.98 -20.71
N GLU A 260 -12.95 -4.80 -21.79
CA GLU A 260 -14.42 -4.96 -21.79
C GLU A 260 -14.83 -6.41 -21.53
N ARG A 261 -14.15 -7.39 -22.13
CA ARG A 261 -14.38 -8.82 -21.87
C ARG A 261 -14.06 -9.20 -20.42
N ILE A 262 -12.97 -8.68 -19.89
CA ILE A 262 -12.61 -8.88 -18.47
C ILE A 262 -13.68 -8.26 -17.55
N ALA A 263 -14.17 -7.06 -17.87
CA ALA A 263 -15.22 -6.40 -17.09
C ALA A 263 -16.53 -7.18 -17.12
N ALA A 264 -16.91 -7.73 -18.29
CA ALA A 264 -18.07 -8.61 -18.41
C ALA A 264 -17.91 -9.86 -17.54
N ALA A 265 -16.75 -10.52 -17.60
CA ALA A 265 -16.47 -11.70 -16.79
C ALA A 265 -16.56 -11.43 -15.27
N TRP A 266 -16.18 -10.24 -14.79
CA TRP A 266 -16.36 -9.85 -13.40
C TRP A 266 -17.84 -9.71 -13.03
N ARG A 267 -18.68 -9.14 -13.91
CA ARG A 267 -20.14 -9.03 -13.70
C ARG A 267 -20.81 -10.39 -13.72
N ASP A 268 -20.45 -11.24 -14.69
CA ASP A 268 -20.97 -12.62 -14.79
C ASP A 268 -20.62 -13.41 -13.54
N TRP A 269 -19.35 -13.36 -13.09
CA TRP A 269 -18.93 -14.01 -11.84
C TRP A 269 -19.73 -13.50 -10.65
N SER A 270 -19.97 -12.20 -10.53
CA SER A 270 -20.71 -11.62 -9.38
C SER A 270 -22.17 -12.03 -9.34
N ALA A 271 -22.77 -12.37 -10.47
CA ALA A 271 -24.16 -12.82 -10.61
C ALA A 271 -24.33 -14.31 -10.24
N GLU A 272 -23.27 -15.12 -10.28
CA GLU A 272 -23.33 -16.54 -9.94
C GLU A 272 -23.65 -16.77 -8.46
N PRO A 273 -24.70 -17.53 -8.12
CA PRO A 273 -25.15 -17.71 -6.73
C PRO A 273 -24.10 -18.38 -5.83
N ASP A 274 -23.33 -19.30 -6.37
CA ASP A 274 -22.32 -20.07 -5.66
C ASP A 274 -20.91 -19.50 -5.78
N ALA A 275 -20.77 -18.30 -6.37
CA ALA A 275 -19.46 -17.69 -6.57
C ALA A 275 -18.83 -17.26 -5.26
N VAL A 276 -17.52 -17.44 -5.19
CA VAL A 276 -16.68 -16.99 -4.09
C VAL A 276 -15.35 -16.48 -4.62
N PHE A 277 -14.81 -15.44 -4.01
CA PHE A 277 -13.48 -14.91 -4.28
C PHE A 277 -12.72 -14.72 -2.98
N TYR A 278 -11.47 -15.18 -2.94
CA TYR A 278 -10.58 -15.02 -1.81
C TYR A 278 -9.37 -14.14 -2.17
N VAL A 279 -9.11 -13.14 -1.35
CA VAL A 279 -7.91 -12.30 -1.44
C VAL A 279 -6.98 -12.68 -0.31
N LEU A 280 -5.91 -13.39 -0.63
CA LEU A 280 -4.88 -13.74 0.36
C LEU A 280 -4.04 -12.50 0.66
N HIS A 281 -3.77 -12.29 1.95
CA HIS A 281 -2.83 -11.30 2.46
C HIS A 281 -1.78 -11.97 3.34
N GLY A 282 -0.52 -11.57 3.14
CA GLY A 282 0.54 -11.81 4.13
C GLY A 282 0.55 -10.68 5.16
N GLU A 283 0.86 -11.03 6.38
CA GLU A 283 0.88 -10.14 7.54
C GLU A 283 2.20 -10.32 8.28
N LEU A 284 2.80 -9.24 8.75
CA LEU A 284 3.97 -9.29 9.63
C LEU A 284 3.78 -8.41 10.85
N LEU A 285 4.24 -8.92 11.99
CA LEU A 285 4.59 -8.10 13.15
C LEU A 285 6.11 -8.15 13.30
N CYS A 286 6.76 -6.99 13.23
CA CYS A 286 8.21 -6.87 13.28
C CYS A 286 8.64 -6.00 14.47
N THR A 287 9.68 -6.44 15.19
CA THR A 287 10.36 -5.61 16.20
C THR A 287 11.63 -5.03 15.57
N PRO A 288 11.89 -3.71 15.71
CA PRO A 288 13.07 -3.02 15.19
C PRO A 288 14.43 -3.61 15.53
#